data_e7d19a834f8cd92fc7c66d87b0036ec5
#
_entry.id   e7d19a834f8cd92fc7c66d87b0036ec5
#
_cell.length_a   1.000
_cell.length_b   1.000
_cell.length_c   1.000
_cell.angle_alpha   90.00
_cell.angle_beta   90.00
_cell.angle_gamma   90.00
#
_symmetry.space_group_name_H-M   'P 1'
#
loop_
_entity.id
_entity.type
_entity.pdbx_description
1 polymer ?
#
loop_
_entity_poly.entity_id
_entity_poly.type
_entity_poly.pdbx_seq_one_letter_code
_entity_poly.pdbx_strand_id
1 'polypeptide(L)'
;MNLINFLPLLLINFFVLSQENKTQPNFLFILVDDLPYDANGFSGRYPFLKTPNIDRLANEGVNVENFFVTQSICSPSRASFLNGTYPHIHGVNQNNRHVDPNWNKFPSYATHLQKQGYQSAHIGKIHMAHSKGKKHIRPGFDYWYSFNGQGDYFNPEVNDNGLEYQEKGYITDILTDKTVDWLINKRESKKPFVLNLWHKAVHEKHLPAPRHKKLYIGENLPKPPFDTHKETFDGKPEWQRKKTYGAKWKNYLPIPEKLEELKWPIRYQKNIKLLRSLAAVDESIGTVLKTLEELGELENTVVIFSSDNGYFMGEHTFKDKRLAYENSMRVPMLIRYPKHFKGQSVISNQCLNIDVAPTILDIAGIEKPDYMQGESMLDLLIGKSDSDWRNSFLFEYYRDSEWPHAGPNQVAVRTMEFKLVESFIENDIDELYDLINDPGEMNNLINDSRFDEKENELRLESLRLQKKYKYNPDRDWHLRTIVKNRKLNN
;
A
#
# COMPACT_ATOMS: atom_id res chain seq x y z
N MET A 1 -52.02 -68.44 32.01
CA MET A 1 -51.53 -67.96 30.69
C MET A 1 -51.24 -66.47 30.87
N ASN A 2 -49.98 -66.15 31.17
CA ASN A 2 -49.55 -64.76 31.37
C ASN A 2 -48.85 -64.28 30.13
N LEU A 3 -49.42 -63.29 29.42
CA LEU A 3 -48.80 -62.59 28.29
C LEU A 3 -47.87 -61.50 28.86
N ILE A 4 -46.57 -61.66 28.63
CA ILE A 4 -45.57 -60.65 28.92
C ILE A 4 -45.43 -59.75 27.66
N ASN A 5 -45.84 -58.48 27.84
CA ASN A 5 -45.63 -57.46 26.78
C ASN A 5 -44.19 -56.97 26.85
N PHE A 6 -43.41 -57.23 25.76
CA PHE A 6 -42.10 -56.61 25.52
C PHE A 6 -42.30 -55.23 24.87
N LEU A 7 -41.88 -54.18 25.57
CA LEU A 7 -41.78 -52.83 25.00
C LEU A 7 -40.35 -52.67 24.45
N PRO A 8 -40.16 -52.28 23.19
CA PRO A 8 -38.81 -52.03 22.69
C PRO A 8 -38.34 -50.63 23.17
N LEU A 9 -37.21 -50.63 23.84
CA LEU A 9 -36.49 -49.39 24.23
C LEU A 9 -35.88 -48.79 22.96
N LEU A 10 -36.43 -47.66 22.46
CA LEU A 10 -35.83 -46.85 21.40
C LEU A 10 -34.67 -46.06 22.03
N LEU A 11 -33.42 -46.47 21.77
CA LEU A 11 -32.23 -45.69 22.03
C LEU A 11 -32.12 -44.53 21.01
N ILE A 12 -32.55 -43.36 21.42
CA ILE A 12 -32.31 -42.14 20.63
C ILE A 12 -30.84 -41.71 20.88
N ASN A 13 -29.98 -42.04 19.92
CA ASN A 13 -28.62 -41.46 19.86
C ASN A 13 -28.72 -39.97 19.52
N PHE A 14 -28.58 -39.11 20.54
CA PHE A 14 -28.30 -37.71 20.34
C PHE A 14 -26.88 -37.59 19.79
N PHE A 15 -26.76 -37.47 18.46
CA PHE A 15 -25.57 -36.87 17.87
C PHE A 15 -25.53 -35.39 18.26
N VAL A 16 -24.80 -35.09 19.32
CA VAL A 16 -24.35 -33.72 19.58
C VAL A 16 -23.32 -33.43 18.51
N LEU A 17 -23.78 -32.83 17.40
CA LEU A 17 -22.90 -32.14 16.49
C LEU A 17 -22.26 -31.02 17.31
N SER A 18 -21.03 -31.23 17.78
CA SER A 18 -20.18 -30.15 18.24
C SER A 18 -20.01 -29.21 17.04
N GLN A 19 -20.79 -28.13 16.98
CA GLN A 19 -20.38 -27.00 16.20
C GLN A 19 -19.00 -26.61 16.77
N GLU A 20 -17.94 -26.93 16.04
CA GLU A 20 -16.68 -26.24 16.23
C GLU A 20 -17.02 -24.74 16.19
N ASN A 21 -17.00 -24.10 17.34
CA ASN A 21 -17.06 -22.65 17.42
C ASN A 21 -15.87 -22.16 16.60
N LYS A 22 -16.09 -21.84 15.33
CA LYS A 22 -15.08 -21.16 14.49
C LYS A 22 -14.72 -19.89 15.26
N THR A 23 -13.58 -19.92 15.94
CA THR A 23 -13.05 -18.72 16.60
C THR A 23 -12.80 -17.70 15.49
N GLN A 24 -13.46 -16.55 15.58
CA GLN A 24 -13.25 -15.44 14.66
C GLN A 24 -11.76 -15.09 14.62
N PRO A 25 -11.15 -14.89 13.43
CA PRO A 25 -9.73 -14.53 13.35
C PRO A 25 -9.47 -13.13 13.88
N ASN A 26 -8.32 -12.93 14.47
CA ASN A 26 -7.79 -11.59 14.72
C ASN A 26 -7.14 -11.03 13.45
N PHE A 27 -7.01 -9.72 13.36
CA PHE A 27 -6.33 -9.03 12.25
C PHE A 27 -5.26 -8.09 12.80
N LEU A 28 -4.05 -8.23 12.29
CA LEU A 28 -2.94 -7.29 12.48
C LEU A 28 -2.53 -6.74 11.11
N PHE A 29 -2.78 -5.47 10.87
CA PHE A 29 -2.37 -4.81 9.63
C PHE A 29 -1.20 -3.87 9.88
N ILE A 30 -0.02 -4.25 9.41
CA ILE A 30 1.23 -3.50 9.49
C ILE A 30 1.43 -2.75 8.17
N LEU A 31 1.48 -1.43 8.23
CA LEU A 31 1.69 -0.58 7.05
C LEU A 31 2.92 0.30 7.25
N VAL A 32 3.82 0.25 6.30
CA VAL A 32 5.05 1.06 6.25
C VAL A 32 4.83 2.27 5.35
N ASP A 33 5.58 3.33 5.53
CA ASP A 33 5.47 4.57 4.78
C ASP A 33 6.62 4.67 3.76
N ASP A 34 6.31 4.78 2.47
CA ASP A 34 7.30 4.94 1.40
C ASP A 34 8.27 3.75 1.22
N LEU A 35 7.82 2.51 1.36
CA LEU A 35 8.69 1.34 1.20
C LEU A 35 8.67 0.84 -0.26
N PRO A 36 9.83 0.82 -0.96
CA PRO A 36 9.94 0.15 -2.25
C PRO A 36 9.54 -1.33 -2.17
N TYR A 37 8.87 -1.85 -3.20
CA TYR A 37 8.36 -3.21 -3.22
C TYR A 37 9.44 -4.29 -3.03
N ASP A 38 10.68 -3.97 -3.41
CA ASP A 38 11.85 -4.85 -3.37
C ASP A 38 12.84 -4.52 -2.23
N ALA A 39 12.48 -3.61 -1.32
CA ALA A 39 13.31 -3.28 -0.15
C ALA A 39 13.06 -4.24 1.02
N ASN A 40 13.39 -5.51 0.82
CA ASN A 40 13.30 -6.59 1.80
C ASN A 40 14.39 -7.62 1.53
N GLY A 41 14.67 -8.50 2.51
CA GLY A 41 15.74 -9.49 2.40
C GLY A 41 15.45 -10.56 1.35
N PHE A 42 14.21 -11.03 1.28
CA PHE A 42 13.84 -12.14 0.38
C PHE A 42 13.86 -11.75 -1.11
N SER A 43 13.79 -10.47 -1.46
CA SER A 43 13.88 -10.02 -2.86
C SER A 43 15.29 -10.16 -3.45
N GLY A 44 16.30 -10.15 -2.61
CA GLY A 44 17.72 -10.16 -3.03
C GLY A 44 18.21 -8.86 -3.67
N ARG A 45 17.36 -7.82 -3.78
CA ARG A 45 17.70 -6.53 -4.39
C ARG A 45 18.90 -5.86 -3.74
N TYR A 46 18.99 -5.95 -2.42
CA TYR A 46 20.08 -5.41 -1.61
C TYR A 46 20.72 -6.56 -0.85
N PRO A 47 21.84 -7.15 -1.35
CA PRO A 47 22.39 -8.39 -0.77
C PRO A 47 22.78 -8.28 0.70
N PHE A 48 23.06 -7.07 1.18
CA PHE A 48 23.40 -6.81 2.58
C PHE A 48 22.18 -6.56 3.47
N LEU A 49 21.00 -6.30 2.89
CA LEU A 49 19.77 -6.01 3.64
C LEU A 49 19.27 -7.27 4.35
N LYS A 50 19.02 -7.14 5.64
CA LYS A 50 18.45 -8.20 6.46
C LYS A 50 17.15 -7.73 7.08
N THR A 51 16.08 -8.44 6.79
CA THR A 51 14.73 -8.21 7.32
C THR A 51 14.13 -9.53 7.79
N PRO A 52 14.74 -10.18 8.82
CA PRO A 52 14.38 -11.54 9.19
C PRO A 52 12.91 -11.72 9.56
N ASN A 53 12.25 -10.69 10.09
CA ASN A 53 10.85 -10.76 10.50
C ASN A 53 9.89 -10.52 9.33
N ILE A 54 10.23 -9.66 8.38
CA ILE A 54 9.51 -9.51 7.11
C ILE A 54 9.69 -10.79 6.27
N ASP A 55 10.91 -11.32 6.19
CA ASP A 55 11.22 -12.57 5.48
C ASP A 55 10.47 -13.76 6.10
N ARG A 56 10.28 -13.77 7.43
CA ARG A 56 9.44 -14.75 8.13
C ARG A 56 7.99 -14.68 7.64
N LEU A 57 7.40 -13.48 7.51
CA LEU A 57 6.04 -13.32 6.99
C LEU A 57 5.92 -13.86 5.55
N ALA A 58 6.93 -13.65 4.70
CA ALA A 58 6.95 -14.21 3.35
C ALA A 58 7.05 -15.75 3.36
N ASN A 59 7.85 -16.31 4.28
CA ASN A 59 8.04 -17.76 4.39
C ASN A 59 6.82 -18.48 5.00
N GLU A 60 6.13 -17.85 5.95
CA GLU A 60 4.97 -18.45 6.63
C GLU A 60 3.64 -18.07 5.96
N GLY A 61 3.64 -17.15 5.02
CA GLY A 61 2.45 -16.60 4.37
C GLY A 61 2.47 -16.65 2.86
N VAL A 62 1.64 -15.82 2.28
CA VAL A 62 1.45 -15.62 0.83
C VAL A 62 2.08 -14.29 0.44
N ASN A 63 2.93 -14.31 -0.59
CA ASN A 63 3.44 -13.11 -1.25
C ASN A 63 2.55 -12.77 -2.44
N VAL A 64 1.87 -11.62 -2.40
CA VAL A 64 1.14 -11.08 -3.55
C VAL A 64 2.10 -10.25 -4.37
N GLU A 65 2.70 -10.87 -5.38
CA GLU A 65 3.82 -10.29 -6.12
C GLU A 65 3.44 -9.02 -6.89
N ASN A 66 2.26 -9.02 -7.50
CA ASN A 66 1.75 -7.89 -8.28
C ASN A 66 0.70 -7.10 -7.48
N PHE A 67 1.16 -6.45 -6.40
CA PHE A 67 0.30 -5.64 -5.57
C PHE A 67 0.57 -4.14 -5.76
N PHE A 68 -0.49 -3.38 -6.06
CA PHE A 68 -0.39 -1.98 -6.44
C PHE A 68 -1.29 -1.09 -5.60
N VAL A 69 -0.89 0.18 -5.49
CA VAL A 69 -1.75 1.22 -4.96
C VAL A 69 -2.42 2.00 -6.09
N THR A 70 -3.68 2.35 -5.91
CA THR A 70 -4.48 3.08 -6.91
C THR A 70 -4.08 4.54 -7.04
N GLN A 71 -3.38 5.08 -6.05
CA GLN A 71 -2.70 6.38 -6.08
C GLN A 71 -1.48 6.35 -5.16
N SER A 72 -0.31 6.69 -5.68
CA SER A 72 0.96 6.60 -4.95
C SER A 72 1.24 7.82 -4.10
N ILE A 73 0.36 8.10 -3.14
CA ILE A 73 0.50 9.17 -2.12
C ILE A 73 -0.11 8.67 -0.82
N CYS A 74 0.52 9.01 0.31
CA CYS A 74 0.18 8.49 1.62
C CYS A 74 -1.31 8.61 1.97
N SER A 75 -1.88 9.84 2.04
CA SER A 75 -3.26 10.05 2.50
C SER A 75 -4.30 9.35 1.62
N PRO A 76 -4.27 9.49 0.28
CA PRO A 76 -5.18 8.77 -0.62
C PRO A 76 -5.08 7.26 -0.47
N SER A 77 -3.87 6.72 -0.50
CA SER A 77 -3.67 5.28 -0.41
C SER A 77 -4.13 4.71 0.94
N ARG A 78 -3.84 5.40 2.06
CA ARG A 78 -4.30 4.98 3.40
C ARG A 78 -5.82 5.00 3.51
N ALA A 79 -6.49 6.00 2.91
CA ALA A 79 -7.95 6.03 2.84
C ALA A 79 -8.48 4.85 2.01
N SER A 80 -7.86 4.55 0.86
CA SER A 80 -8.22 3.41 0.01
C SER A 80 -8.06 2.06 0.73
N PHE A 81 -6.98 1.86 1.49
CA PHE A 81 -6.80 0.68 2.34
C PHE A 81 -7.93 0.52 3.38
N LEU A 82 -8.38 1.63 3.96
CA LEU A 82 -9.41 1.59 5.01
C LEU A 82 -10.80 1.28 4.49
N ASN A 83 -11.18 1.80 3.33
CA ASN A 83 -12.57 1.76 2.88
C ASN A 83 -12.80 1.02 1.55
N GLY A 84 -11.75 0.51 0.90
CA GLY A 84 -11.87 -0.29 -0.32
C GLY A 84 -12.34 0.49 -1.55
N THR A 85 -12.13 1.84 -1.60
CA THR A 85 -12.57 2.67 -2.73
C THR A 85 -11.43 3.48 -3.34
N TYR A 86 -11.62 3.88 -4.60
CA TYR A 86 -10.69 4.77 -5.30
C TYR A 86 -10.70 6.19 -4.70
N PRO A 87 -9.58 6.94 -4.83
CA PRO A 87 -9.45 8.31 -4.32
C PRO A 87 -10.52 9.28 -4.84
N HIS A 88 -10.94 9.19 -6.09
CA HIS A 88 -12.02 10.02 -6.64
C HIS A 88 -13.39 9.74 -5.99
N ILE A 89 -13.58 8.57 -5.37
CA ILE A 89 -14.82 8.19 -4.67
C ILE A 89 -14.79 8.67 -3.23
N HIS A 90 -13.74 8.37 -2.47
CA HIS A 90 -13.68 8.78 -1.06
C HIS A 90 -13.26 10.24 -0.86
N GLY A 91 -12.75 10.93 -1.90
CA GLY A 91 -12.45 12.36 -1.90
C GLY A 91 -11.11 12.77 -1.29
N VAL A 92 -10.34 11.83 -0.73
CA VAL A 92 -8.98 12.07 -0.27
C VAL A 92 -8.04 11.81 -1.43
N ASN A 93 -7.65 12.84 -2.16
CA ASN A 93 -6.87 12.71 -3.39
C ASN A 93 -5.52 13.43 -3.36
N GLN A 94 -5.18 14.08 -2.23
CA GLN A 94 -3.93 14.83 -2.02
C GLN A 94 -3.54 14.82 -0.54
N ASN A 95 -2.24 14.92 -0.25
CA ASN A 95 -1.74 14.99 1.12
C ASN A 95 -2.03 16.33 1.80
N ASN A 96 -1.98 17.42 1.04
CA ASN A 96 -2.02 18.79 1.58
C ASN A 96 -3.46 19.32 1.81
N ARG A 97 -4.48 18.58 1.45
CA ARG A 97 -5.85 19.00 1.70
C ARG A 97 -6.32 18.77 3.12
N HIS A 98 -5.67 17.86 3.83
CA HIS A 98 -6.00 17.49 5.19
C HIS A 98 -7.50 17.17 5.38
N VAL A 99 -8.04 16.34 4.50
CA VAL A 99 -9.43 15.90 4.53
C VAL A 99 -9.51 14.41 4.90
N ASP A 100 -10.62 14.04 5.52
CA ASP A 100 -11.02 12.65 5.72
C ASP A 100 -12.02 12.21 4.63
N PRO A 101 -12.15 10.92 4.35
CA PRO A 101 -13.32 10.40 3.67
C PRO A 101 -14.63 10.80 4.39
N ASN A 102 -15.72 10.82 3.66
CA ASN A 102 -17.03 10.83 4.33
C ASN A 102 -17.25 9.46 4.98
N TRP A 103 -16.84 9.30 6.24
CA TRP A 103 -16.91 8.04 6.98
C TRP A 103 -18.33 7.50 7.17
N ASN A 104 -19.38 8.34 7.05
CA ASN A 104 -20.76 7.87 7.08
C ASN A 104 -21.15 7.20 5.76
N LYS A 105 -20.59 7.66 4.65
CA LYS A 105 -20.85 7.11 3.31
C LYS A 105 -19.90 5.97 2.95
N PHE A 106 -18.67 6.06 3.39
CA PHE A 106 -17.57 5.13 3.12
C PHE A 106 -16.89 4.68 4.43
N PRO A 107 -17.59 3.91 5.29
CA PRO A 107 -17.01 3.41 6.53
C PRO A 107 -15.76 2.59 6.27
N SER A 108 -14.84 2.56 7.25
CA SER A 108 -13.68 1.68 7.18
C SER A 108 -14.06 0.22 7.46
N TYR A 109 -13.20 -0.74 7.03
CA TYR A 109 -13.36 -2.15 7.43
C TYR A 109 -13.43 -2.29 8.96
N ALA A 110 -12.69 -1.47 9.72
CA ALA A 110 -12.72 -1.50 11.18
C ALA A 110 -14.11 -1.18 11.74
N THR A 111 -14.85 -0.24 11.12
CA THR A 111 -16.24 0.07 11.50
C THR A 111 -17.17 -1.15 11.30
N HIS A 112 -16.97 -1.92 10.24
CA HIS A 112 -17.77 -3.13 9.99
C HIS A 112 -17.42 -4.25 10.97
N LEU A 113 -16.13 -4.46 11.25
CA LEU A 113 -15.66 -5.43 12.24
C LEU A 113 -16.15 -5.09 13.66
N GLN A 114 -16.09 -3.81 14.06
CA GLN A 114 -16.57 -3.35 15.36
C GLN A 114 -18.06 -3.69 15.57
N LYS A 115 -18.89 -3.54 14.52
CA LYS A 115 -20.31 -3.93 14.55
C LYS A 115 -20.53 -5.44 14.75
N GLN A 116 -19.52 -6.26 14.47
CA GLN A 116 -19.50 -7.71 14.66
C GLN A 116 -18.80 -8.12 15.96
N GLY A 117 -18.56 -7.19 16.86
CA GLY A 117 -18.00 -7.46 18.20
C GLY A 117 -16.49 -7.47 18.28
N TYR A 118 -15.77 -7.11 17.20
CA TYR A 118 -14.32 -6.94 17.25
C TYR A 118 -13.95 -5.72 18.08
N GLN A 119 -12.87 -5.83 18.85
CA GLN A 119 -12.17 -4.67 19.37
C GLN A 119 -11.22 -4.13 18.32
N SER A 120 -11.15 -2.82 18.21
CA SER A 120 -10.40 -2.15 17.15
C SER A 120 -9.41 -1.14 17.69
N ALA A 121 -8.18 -1.18 17.16
CA ALA A 121 -7.14 -0.23 17.52
C ALA A 121 -6.45 0.33 16.26
N HIS A 122 -6.14 1.62 16.30
CA HIS A 122 -5.22 2.25 15.35
C HIS A 122 -4.04 2.85 16.10
N ILE A 123 -2.85 2.39 15.76
CA ILE A 123 -1.59 2.83 16.36
C ILE A 123 -0.65 3.26 15.23
N GLY A 124 -0.41 4.57 15.10
CA GLY A 124 0.51 5.13 14.14
C GLY A 124 -0.03 6.20 13.22
N LYS A 125 0.55 6.29 12.03
CA LYS A 125 0.28 7.34 11.05
C LYS A 125 -1.07 7.15 10.36
N ILE A 126 -1.89 8.19 10.38
CA ILE A 126 -3.12 8.26 9.58
C ILE A 126 -2.97 9.21 8.39
N HIS A 127 -2.34 10.36 8.58
CA HIS A 127 -2.02 11.39 7.59
C HIS A 127 -3.22 11.96 6.80
N MET A 128 -4.41 11.83 7.33
CA MET A 128 -5.62 12.50 6.81
C MET A 128 -5.92 13.74 7.65
N ALA A 129 -7.12 14.26 7.65
CA ALA A 129 -7.46 15.54 8.26
C ALA A 129 -6.73 15.85 9.59
N HIS A 130 -6.20 17.05 9.68
CA HIS A 130 -5.58 17.52 10.92
C HIS A 130 -6.67 17.96 11.89
N SER A 131 -6.70 17.36 13.07
CA SER A 131 -7.66 17.65 14.13
C SER A 131 -7.05 17.41 15.50
N LYS A 132 -7.65 17.98 16.54
CA LYS A 132 -7.16 17.92 17.91
C LYS A 132 -8.14 17.19 18.83
N GLY A 133 -7.59 16.70 19.94
CA GLY A 133 -8.34 16.02 20.95
C GLY A 133 -9.13 14.82 20.41
N LYS A 134 -10.32 14.59 20.94
CA LYS A 134 -11.18 13.47 20.49
C LYS A 134 -11.60 13.55 19.02
N LYS A 135 -11.56 14.72 18.39
CA LYS A 135 -11.86 14.86 16.96
C LYS A 135 -10.80 14.21 16.07
N HIS A 136 -9.63 13.90 16.62
CA HIS A 136 -8.58 13.17 15.91
C HIS A 136 -8.89 11.68 15.75
N ILE A 137 -9.75 11.12 16.59
CA ILE A 137 -10.15 9.70 16.56
C ILE A 137 -11.09 9.47 15.37
N ARG A 138 -10.75 8.52 14.49
CA ARG A 138 -11.60 8.14 13.35
C ARG A 138 -12.63 7.09 13.76
N PRO A 139 -13.82 7.10 13.14
CA PRO A 139 -14.86 6.10 13.42
C PRO A 139 -14.38 4.67 13.15
N GLY A 140 -14.82 3.75 14.00
CA GLY A 140 -14.49 2.33 13.90
C GLY A 140 -13.27 1.91 14.72
N PHE A 141 -12.71 2.80 15.56
CA PHE A 141 -11.61 2.47 16.45
C PHE A 141 -11.94 2.75 17.91
N ASP A 142 -11.78 1.72 18.76
CA ASP A 142 -11.99 1.79 20.22
C ASP A 142 -10.74 2.34 20.94
N TYR A 143 -9.57 2.06 20.40
CA TYR A 143 -8.29 2.60 20.86
C TYR A 143 -7.59 3.37 19.73
N TRP A 144 -7.09 4.55 20.08
CA TRP A 144 -6.48 5.45 19.12
C TRP A 144 -5.17 6.02 19.66
N TYR A 145 -4.06 5.73 18.97
CA TYR A 145 -2.77 6.35 19.24
C TYR A 145 -2.15 6.80 17.91
N SER A 146 -2.10 8.08 17.66
CA SER A 146 -1.71 8.62 16.36
C SER A 146 -1.08 10.01 16.49
N PHE A 147 -0.74 10.61 15.37
CA PHE A 147 -0.17 11.94 15.26
C PHE A 147 -0.65 12.65 14.00
N ASN A 148 -0.61 13.99 13.99
CA ASN A 148 -0.98 14.76 12.82
C ASN A 148 0.08 14.72 11.72
N GLY A 149 -0.38 14.72 10.46
CA GLY A 149 0.46 14.81 9.27
C GLY A 149 1.51 13.72 9.18
N GLN A 150 2.75 14.12 8.93
CA GLN A 150 3.88 13.20 8.79
C GLN A 150 4.46 12.76 10.15
N GLY A 151 4.19 13.48 11.24
CA GLY A 151 4.81 13.24 12.55
C GLY A 151 6.34 13.41 12.54
N ASP A 152 6.95 13.26 13.71
CA ASP A 152 8.40 13.33 13.89
C ASP A 152 9.00 11.96 14.19
N TYR A 153 10.26 11.74 13.81
CA TYR A 153 10.98 10.50 14.13
C TYR A 153 11.39 10.40 15.59
N PHE A 154 11.66 11.56 16.21
CA PHE A 154 12.08 11.63 17.61
C PHE A 154 11.17 12.58 18.36
N ASN A 155 10.76 12.17 19.54
CA ASN A 155 9.92 12.94 20.46
C ASN A 155 8.67 13.52 19.76
N PRO A 156 7.82 12.68 19.12
CA PRO A 156 6.66 13.16 18.40
C PRO A 156 5.61 13.76 19.32
N GLU A 157 4.86 14.75 18.81
CA GLU A 157 3.57 15.11 19.38
C GLU A 157 2.55 14.04 18.97
N VAL A 158 1.83 13.49 19.94
CA VAL A 158 0.91 12.37 19.75
C VAL A 158 -0.48 12.69 20.29
N ASN A 159 -1.48 11.95 19.81
CA ASN A 159 -2.83 11.93 20.34
C ASN A 159 -3.14 10.52 20.82
N ASP A 160 -3.25 10.32 22.13
CA ASP A 160 -3.63 9.07 22.78
C ASP A 160 -5.08 9.18 23.26
N ASN A 161 -6.02 8.61 22.52
CA ASN A 161 -7.46 8.65 22.82
C ASN A 161 -8.01 10.05 23.08
N GLY A 162 -7.46 11.07 22.39
CA GLY A 162 -7.87 12.45 22.50
C GLY A 162 -7.01 13.30 23.48
N LEU A 163 -6.08 12.69 24.20
CA LEU A 163 -5.06 13.38 24.98
C LEU A 163 -3.84 13.67 24.10
N GLU A 164 -3.47 14.92 23.99
CA GLU A 164 -2.30 15.36 23.22
C GLU A 164 -1.12 15.65 24.14
N TYR A 165 0.03 15.07 23.81
CA TYR A 165 1.29 15.31 24.51
C TYR A 165 2.49 14.97 23.63
N GLN A 166 3.67 15.42 24.06
CA GLN A 166 4.92 15.04 23.44
C GLN A 166 5.46 13.76 24.08
N GLU A 167 5.52 12.69 23.29
CA GLU A 167 6.10 11.41 23.71
C GLU A 167 7.61 11.42 23.51
N LYS A 168 8.39 10.93 24.47
CA LYS A 168 9.86 10.87 24.35
C LYS A 168 10.29 9.56 23.71
N GLY A 169 11.20 9.62 22.75
CA GLY A 169 11.79 8.43 22.15
C GLY A 169 11.76 8.43 20.63
N TYR A 170 12.03 7.28 20.05
CA TYR A 170 12.00 7.03 18.61
C TYR A 170 10.63 6.48 18.23
N ILE A 171 9.99 7.08 17.23
CA ILE A 171 8.58 6.82 16.92
C ILE A 171 8.28 5.34 16.66
N THR A 172 9.15 4.60 15.95
CA THR A 172 8.90 3.17 15.67
C THR A 172 8.87 2.35 16.96
N ASP A 173 9.77 2.64 17.90
CA ASP A 173 9.82 1.97 19.20
C ASP A 173 8.58 2.32 20.02
N ILE A 174 8.20 3.60 20.06
CA ILE A 174 6.97 4.06 20.74
C ILE A 174 5.73 3.32 20.22
N LEU A 175 5.57 3.24 18.88
CA LEU A 175 4.43 2.55 18.27
C LEU A 175 4.43 1.05 18.61
N THR A 176 5.60 0.43 18.68
CA THR A 176 5.77 -0.97 19.06
C THR A 176 5.34 -1.18 20.51
N ASP A 177 5.84 -0.35 21.44
CA ASP A 177 5.52 -0.44 22.86
C ASP A 177 4.03 -0.23 23.11
N LYS A 178 3.40 0.74 22.45
CA LYS A 178 1.94 0.98 22.51
C LYS A 178 1.14 -0.21 21.97
N THR A 179 1.64 -0.86 20.93
CA THR A 179 1.02 -2.07 20.35
C THR A 179 1.09 -3.24 21.32
N VAL A 180 2.24 -3.48 21.91
CA VAL A 180 2.44 -4.54 22.92
C VAL A 180 1.58 -4.27 24.16
N ASP A 181 1.60 -3.04 24.66
CA ASP A 181 0.77 -2.64 25.82
C ASP A 181 -0.73 -2.82 25.52
N TRP A 182 -1.19 -2.47 24.32
CA TRP A 182 -2.58 -2.68 23.94
C TRP A 182 -2.95 -4.17 23.88
N LEU A 183 -2.09 -4.99 23.27
CA LEU A 183 -2.31 -6.43 23.16
C LEU A 183 -2.37 -7.12 24.53
N ILE A 184 -1.53 -6.72 25.48
CA ILE A 184 -1.41 -7.37 26.79
C ILE A 184 -2.40 -6.79 27.81
N ASN A 185 -2.54 -5.45 27.88
CA ASN A 185 -3.12 -4.78 29.03
C ASN A 185 -4.44 -4.05 28.76
N LYS A 186 -4.74 -3.69 27.49
CA LYS A 186 -5.86 -2.77 27.23
C LYS A 186 -7.07 -3.43 26.57
N ARG A 187 -6.87 -4.46 25.79
CA ARG A 187 -7.98 -5.16 25.13
C ARG A 187 -8.62 -6.22 26.03
N GLU A 188 -9.84 -6.58 25.74
CA GLU A 188 -10.50 -7.74 26.33
C GLU A 188 -10.01 -9.02 25.62
N SER A 189 -9.29 -9.88 26.30
CA SER A 189 -8.63 -11.07 25.71
C SER A 189 -9.60 -12.09 25.07
N LYS A 190 -10.88 -12.05 25.40
CA LYS A 190 -11.90 -12.97 24.87
C LYS A 190 -12.55 -12.48 23.57
N LYS A 191 -12.33 -11.23 23.19
CA LYS A 191 -12.87 -10.67 21.96
C LYS A 191 -11.86 -10.75 20.82
N PRO A 192 -12.29 -11.03 19.59
CA PRO A 192 -11.43 -10.89 18.43
C PRO A 192 -11.05 -9.42 18.25
N PHE A 193 -9.93 -9.17 17.58
CA PHE A 193 -9.46 -7.81 17.38
C PHE A 193 -9.05 -7.51 15.94
N VAL A 194 -9.09 -6.21 15.59
CA VAL A 194 -8.42 -5.63 14.45
C VAL A 194 -7.49 -4.52 14.93
N LEU A 195 -6.21 -4.65 14.60
CA LEU A 195 -5.16 -3.74 15.04
C LEU A 195 -4.39 -3.23 13.81
N ASN A 196 -4.42 -1.92 13.60
CA ASN A 196 -3.57 -1.23 12.64
C ASN A 196 -2.29 -0.74 13.32
N LEU A 197 -1.14 -1.29 12.92
CA LEU A 197 0.18 -0.78 13.27
C LEU A 197 0.79 -0.09 12.05
N TRP A 198 0.57 1.22 11.92
CA TRP A 198 0.94 1.98 10.75
C TRP A 198 2.13 2.89 11.01
N HIS A 199 3.31 2.45 10.60
CA HIS A 199 4.56 3.16 10.86
C HIS A 199 4.69 4.47 10.06
N LYS A 200 5.43 5.44 10.65
CA LYS A 200 5.98 6.58 9.95
C LYS A 200 7.23 6.22 9.13
N ALA A 201 8.03 5.29 9.63
CA ALA A 201 9.19 4.78 8.90
C ALA A 201 8.68 4.05 7.63
N VAL A 202 9.32 4.18 6.50
CA VAL A 202 10.67 4.72 6.28
C VAL A 202 10.66 6.11 5.62
N HIS A 203 9.61 6.89 5.74
CA HIS A 203 9.37 8.18 5.06
C HIS A 203 10.59 9.12 5.11
N GLU A 204 10.72 9.97 4.09
CA GLU A 204 11.76 11.02 4.01
C GLU A 204 11.78 11.86 5.33
N LYS A 205 12.77 12.14 5.83
CA LYS A 205 14.14 12.26 6.08
C LYS A 205 14.92 10.94 6.36
N HIS A 206 14.26 9.79 6.38
CA HIS A 206 14.88 8.47 6.62
C HIS A 206 15.82 8.50 7.83
N LEU A 207 15.30 8.87 9.00
CA LEU A 207 16.10 8.96 10.22
C LEU A 207 16.07 7.60 10.95
N PRO A 208 17.16 6.82 10.91
CA PRO A 208 17.20 5.53 11.59
C PRO A 208 17.26 5.69 13.12
N ALA A 209 16.80 4.68 13.83
CA ALA A 209 17.03 4.58 15.27
C ALA A 209 18.52 4.70 15.60
N PRO A 210 18.90 5.27 16.77
CA PRO A 210 20.30 5.44 17.14
C PRO A 210 21.13 4.17 17.03
N ARG A 211 20.57 3.00 17.39
CA ARG A 211 21.19 1.68 17.28
C ARG A 211 21.47 1.24 15.84
N HIS A 212 20.72 1.77 14.86
CA HIS A 212 20.84 1.41 13.45
C HIS A 212 21.67 2.39 12.61
N LYS A 213 22.12 3.50 13.17
CA LYS A 213 22.87 4.54 12.42
C LYS A 213 24.10 4.00 11.71
N LYS A 214 24.70 2.95 12.25
CA LYS A 214 25.93 2.33 11.73
C LYS A 214 25.71 1.06 10.92
N LEU A 215 24.45 0.62 10.72
CA LEU A 215 24.18 -0.51 9.84
C LEU A 215 24.65 -0.19 8.41
N TYR A 216 25.12 -1.22 7.71
CA TYR A 216 25.51 -1.15 6.30
C TYR A 216 26.63 -0.10 6.01
N ILE A 217 27.53 0.16 6.98
CA ILE A 217 28.71 0.99 6.75
C ILE A 217 29.65 0.21 5.81
N GLY A 218 30.10 0.87 4.74
CA GLY A 218 30.93 0.25 3.71
C GLY A 218 30.15 -0.42 2.58
N GLU A 219 28.84 -0.60 2.77
CA GLU A 219 27.98 -1.11 1.71
C GLU A 219 27.59 0.01 0.73
N ASN A 220 27.51 -0.36 -0.53
CA ASN A 220 27.01 0.50 -1.59
C ASN A 220 25.67 -0.04 -2.08
N LEU A 221 24.70 0.85 -2.27
CA LEU A 221 23.45 0.49 -2.95
C LEU A 221 23.80 0.06 -4.37
N PRO A 222 23.35 -1.11 -4.83
CA PRO A 222 23.51 -1.52 -6.21
C PRO A 222 22.86 -0.49 -7.13
N LYS A 223 23.42 -0.28 -8.31
CA LYS A 223 22.78 0.59 -9.30
C LYS A 223 21.34 0.17 -9.48
N PRO A 224 20.39 1.11 -9.65
CA PRO A 224 19.05 0.76 -10.08
C PRO A 224 19.13 -0.11 -11.34
N PRO A 225 18.37 -1.21 -11.44
CA PRO A 225 18.40 -2.06 -12.64
C PRO A 225 18.10 -1.26 -13.91
N PHE A 226 17.45 -0.13 -13.75
CA PHE A 226 16.95 0.76 -14.76
C PHE A 226 17.52 2.17 -14.54
N ASP A 227 18.83 2.31 -14.71
CA ASP A 227 19.54 3.59 -14.63
C ASP A 227 19.47 4.30 -15.99
N THR A 228 18.64 5.30 -16.08
CA THR A 228 18.08 5.83 -17.30
C THR A 228 18.56 7.20 -17.72
N HIS A 229 19.68 7.65 -17.25
CA HIS A 229 20.14 8.99 -17.63
C HIS A 229 20.13 9.26 -19.14
N LYS A 230 20.53 8.27 -19.94
CA LYS A 230 20.59 8.41 -21.39
C LYS A 230 19.22 8.26 -22.04
N GLU A 231 18.38 7.39 -21.49
CA GLU A 231 17.09 7.00 -22.04
C GLU A 231 15.95 7.90 -21.57
N THR A 232 16.11 8.58 -20.43
CA THR A 232 15.12 9.51 -19.88
C THR A 232 14.80 10.66 -20.83
N PHE A 233 15.59 10.89 -21.88
CA PHE A 233 15.40 12.02 -22.76
C PHE A 233 14.84 11.65 -24.13
N ASP A 234 15.09 10.44 -24.60
CA ASP A 234 14.62 10.01 -25.91
C ASP A 234 13.21 9.41 -25.76
N GLY A 235 12.21 10.07 -26.37
CA GLY A 235 10.82 9.62 -26.35
C GLY A 235 10.04 9.83 -25.06
N LYS A 236 10.65 10.35 -23.99
CA LYS A 236 9.94 10.64 -22.74
C LYS A 236 9.27 12.03 -22.77
N PRO A 237 8.16 12.23 -22.01
CA PRO A 237 7.50 13.52 -21.90
C PRO A 237 8.45 14.63 -21.42
N GLU A 238 8.25 15.85 -21.91
CA GLU A 238 9.10 17.00 -21.56
C GLU A 238 9.03 17.32 -20.06
N TRP A 239 7.89 17.11 -19.42
CA TRP A 239 7.73 17.35 -18.00
C TRP A 239 8.67 16.50 -17.12
N GLN A 240 9.07 15.31 -17.58
CA GLN A 240 10.01 14.44 -16.82
C GLN A 240 11.39 15.06 -16.75
N ARG A 241 11.86 15.65 -17.86
CA ARG A 241 13.13 16.37 -17.91
C ARG A 241 13.14 17.52 -16.89
N LYS A 242 12.04 18.26 -16.81
CA LYS A 242 11.84 19.37 -15.87
C LYS A 242 11.88 18.88 -14.42
N LYS A 243 11.27 17.75 -14.11
CA LYS A 243 11.28 17.16 -12.77
C LYS A 243 12.68 16.71 -12.35
N THR A 244 13.41 16.11 -13.25
CA THR A 244 14.75 15.57 -12.98
C THR A 244 15.76 16.67 -12.62
N TYR A 245 15.72 17.81 -13.32
CA TYR A 245 16.70 18.89 -13.13
C TYR A 245 16.24 20.03 -12.23
N GLY A 246 14.98 20.07 -11.83
CA GLY A 246 14.42 21.13 -10.95
C GLY A 246 14.41 22.50 -11.60
N ALA A 247 14.37 23.56 -10.76
CA ALA A 247 14.36 24.95 -11.23
C ALA A 247 15.62 25.42 -11.99
N LYS A 248 16.67 24.61 -11.98
CA LYS A 248 17.91 24.88 -12.72
C LYS A 248 17.84 24.55 -14.20
N TRP A 249 16.74 23.95 -14.65
CA TRP A 249 16.58 23.57 -16.05
C TRP A 249 16.48 24.75 -17.02
N LYS A 250 16.25 25.95 -16.57
CA LYS A 250 16.33 27.16 -17.44
C LYS A 250 17.67 27.30 -18.14
N ASN A 251 18.71 26.65 -17.63
CA ASN A 251 20.02 26.55 -18.25
C ASN A 251 20.23 25.07 -18.65
N TYR A 252 19.70 24.67 -19.79
CA TYR A 252 20.05 23.37 -20.40
C TYR A 252 21.58 23.29 -20.55
N LEU A 253 22.19 22.67 -19.57
CA LEU A 253 23.52 22.12 -19.82
C LEU A 253 23.31 20.85 -20.63
N PRO A 254 24.06 20.66 -21.72
CA PRO A 254 24.06 19.39 -22.44
C PRO A 254 24.28 18.26 -21.43
N ILE A 255 23.60 17.14 -21.65
CA ILE A 255 23.81 15.93 -20.81
C ILE A 255 25.31 15.68 -20.80
N PRO A 256 25.97 15.61 -19.61
CA PRO A 256 27.38 15.33 -19.57
C PRO A 256 27.62 14.00 -20.28
N GLU A 257 28.56 13.97 -21.22
CA GLU A 257 28.95 12.75 -21.93
C GLU A 257 29.41 11.63 -20.97
N LYS A 258 29.80 12.02 -19.75
CA LYS A 258 30.18 11.11 -18.68
C LYS A 258 29.20 11.24 -17.51
N LEU A 259 28.28 10.32 -17.43
CA LEU A 259 27.35 10.13 -16.31
C LEU A 259 28.04 10.06 -14.93
N GLU A 260 29.29 9.64 -14.91
CA GLU A 260 30.13 9.55 -13.71
C GLU A 260 30.43 10.92 -13.09
N GLU A 261 30.33 12.01 -13.87
CA GLU A 261 30.56 13.39 -13.41
C GLU A 261 29.32 13.99 -12.74
N LEU A 262 28.13 13.43 -12.95
CA LEU A 262 26.96 13.79 -12.14
C LEU A 262 27.17 13.29 -10.73
N LYS A 263 26.97 14.13 -9.74
CA LYS A 263 27.00 13.77 -8.29
C LYS A 263 25.95 12.74 -7.89
N TRP A 264 25.51 11.93 -8.84
CA TRP A 264 24.50 10.91 -8.74
C TRP A 264 24.83 9.81 -7.73
N PRO A 265 26.01 9.20 -7.76
CA PRO A 265 26.36 8.14 -6.84
C PRO A 265 26.20 8.56 -5.38
N ILE A 266 26.62 9.80 -5.05
CA ILE A 266 26.56 10.33 -3.68
C ILE A 266 25.13 10.57 -3.23
N ARG A 267 24.26 11.08 -4.11
CA ARG A 267 22.85 11.37 -3.78
C ARG A 267 22.06 10.08 -3.59
N TYR A 268 22.27 9.11 -4.48
CA TYR A 268 21.67 7.80 -4.43
C TYR A 268 22.11 7.01 -3.18
N GLN A 269 23.40 7.00 -2.89
CA GLN A 269 23.94 6.33 -1.71
C GLN A 269 23.34 6.87 -0.38
N LYS A 270 22.82 8.09 -0.35
CA LYS A 270 22.12 8.62 0.82
C LYS A 270 20.86 7.84 1.15
N ASN A 271 20.24 7.18 0.18
CA ASN A 271 19.03 6.39 0.37
C ASN A 271 19.27 5.13 1.24
N ILE A 272 20.52 4.74 1.50
CA ILE A 272 20.84 3.68 2.48
C ILE A 272 20.23 3.96 3.86
N LYS A 273 19.93 5.23 4.18
CA LYS A 273 19.24 5.61 5.41
C LYS A 273 17.81 5.07 5.48
N LEU A 274 17.15 4.90 4.33
CA LEU A 274 15.84 4.27 4.25
C LEU A 274 15.94 2.83 4.76
N LEU A 275 16.89 2.06 4.25
CA LEU A 275 17.12 0.67 4.66
C LEU A 275 17.53 0.55 6.15
N ARG A 276 18.29 1.52 6.66
CA ARG A 276 18.59 1.62 8.09
C ARG A 276 17.36 1.90 8.95
N SER A 277 16.42 2.71 8.43
CA SER A 277 15.15 3.00 9.14
C SER A 277 14.23 1.79 9.11
N LEU A 278 14.28 0.98 8.04
CA LEU A 278 13.52 -0.27 7.92
C LEU A 278 13.92 -1.30 8.98
N ALA A 279 15.17 -1.32 9.40
CA ALA A 279 15.62 -2.25 10.44
C ALA A 279 14.81 -2.12 11.75
N ALA A 280 14.41 -0.91 12.14
CA ALA A 280 13.57 -0.71 13.31
C ALA A 280 12.12 -1.21 13.09
N VAL A 281 11.62 -1.12 11.86
CA VAL A 281 10.31 -1.67 11.50
C VAL A 281 10.34 -3.19 11.56
N ASP A 282 11.40 -3.81 11.03
CA ASP A 282 11.58 -5.26 11.09
C ASP A 282 11.65 -5.77 12.54
N GLU A 283 12.40 -5.09 13.41
CA GLU A 283 12.43 -5.39 14.85
C GLU A 283 11.05 -5.24 15.51
N SER A 284 10.30 -4.19 15.12
CA SER A 284 8.92 -3.97 15.59
C SER A 284 8.01 -5.16 15.22
N ILE A 285 8.08 -5.61 13.99
CA ILE A 285 7.33 -6.79 13.51
C ILE A 285 7.68 -8.01 14.38
N GLY A 286 8.98 -8.29 14.57
CA GLY A 286 9.43 -9.40 15.40
C GLY A 286 8.91 -9.34 16.83
N THR A 287 8.93 -8.16 17.43
CA THR A 287 8.41 -7.95 18.79
C THR A 287 6.91 -8.21 18.89
N VAL A 288 6.12 -7.70 17.95
CA VAL A 288 4.66 -7.88 17.95
C VAL A 288 4.27 -9.32 17.65
N LEU A 289 4.93 -10.00 16.70
CA LEU A 289 4.70 -11.41 16.42
C LEU A 289 5.02 -12.28 17.64
N LYS A 290 6.14 -12.04 18.30
CA LYS A 290 6.52 -12.74 19.53
C LYS A 290 5.49 -12.53 20.64
N THR A 291 4.98 -11.30 20.80
CA THR A 291 3.91 -11.02 21.79
C THR A 291 2.66 -11.83 21.48
N LEU A 292 2.24 -11.93 20.22
CA LEU A 292 1.09 -12.75 19.83
C LEU A 292 1.34 -14.26 20.04
N GLU A 293 2.58 -14.74 19.85
CA GLU A 293 2.97 -16.12 20.19
C GLU A 293 2.85 -16.39 21.70
N GLU A 294 3.40 -15.51 22.51
CA GLU A 294 3.34 -15.63 24.00
C GLU A 294 1.90 -15.57 24.51
N LEU A 295 1.01 -14.85 23.83
CA LEU A 295 -0.43 -14.84 24.12
C LEU A 295 -1.19 -16.07 23.56
N GLY A 296 -0.53 -16.91 22.75
CA GLY A 296 -1.16 -18.06 22.08
C GLY A 296 -2.13 -17.67 20.96
N GLU A 297 -2.02 -16.47 20.42
CA GLU A 297 -2.97 -15.91 19.43
C GLU A 297 -2.43 -15.78 18.02
N LEU A 298 -1.11 -15.94 17.79
CA LEU A 298 -0.51 -15.73 16.48
C LEU A 298 -1.12 -16.61 15.39
N GLU A 299 -1.41 -17.87 15.70
CA GLU A 299 -1.99 -18.82 14.74
C GLU A 299 -3.45 -18.49 14.39
N ASN A 300 -4.15 -17.71 15.23
CA ASN A 300 -5.50 -17.22 14.96
C ASN A 300 -5.51 -15.77 14.48
N THR A 301 -4.35 -15.22 14.12
CA THR A 301 -4.21 -13.85 13.65
C THR A 301 -3.82 -13.82 12.18
N VAL A 302 -4.63 -13.14 11.37
CA VAL A 302 -4.29 -12.73 10.00
C VAL A 302 -3.32 -11.56 10.12
N VAL A 303 -2.07 -11.76 9.69
CA VAL A 303 -1.05 -10.70 9.67
C VAL A 303 -0.89 -10.22 8.24
N ILE A 304 -1.16 -8.94 8.01
CA ILE A 304 -1.02 -8.26 6.72
C ILE A 304 0.14 -7.28 6.83
N PHE A 305 1.08 -7.34 5.89
CA PHE A 305 2.20 -6.41 5.79
C PHE A 305 2.22 -5.77 4.41
N SER A 306 2.28 -4.43 4.36
CA SER A 306 2.36 -3.67 3.10
C SER A 306 2.99 -2.29 3.29
N SER A 307 3.05 -1.52 2.21
CA SER A 307 3.39 -0.09 2.19
C SER A 307 2.24 0.75 1.65
N ASP A 308 2.15 2.00 2.10
CA ASP A 308 1.12 2.92 1.59
C ASP A 308 1.40 3.39 0.15
N ASN A 309 2.63 3.41 -0.27
CA ASN A 309 3.08 3.60 -1.66
C ASN A 309 4.52 3.11 -1.83
N GLY A 310 4.95 2.93 -3.08
CA GLY A 310 6.33 2.69 -3.43
C GLY A 310 7.19 3.95 -3.30
N TYR A 311 8.46 3.84 -3.66
CA TYR A 311 9.42 4.94 -3.57
C TYR A 311 10.52 4.78 -4.60
N PHE A 312 10.86 5.84 -5.32
CA PHE A 312 12.01 5.85 -6.21
C PHE A 312 13.31 5.93 -5.42
N MET A 313 14.06 4.87 -5.45
CA MET A 313 15.41 4.83 -4.88
C MET A 313 16.45 5.45 -5.81
N GLY A 314 16.01 5.97 -6.93
CA GLY A 314 16.82 6.60 -7.96
C GLY A 314 16.50 6.18 -9.38
N GLU A 315 15.60 5.25 -9.54
CA GLU A 315 15.08 4.82 -10.84
C GLU A 315 14.54 6.03 -11.59
N HIS A 316 14.69 6.04 -12.90
CA HIS A 316 14.32 7.17 -13.78
C HIS A 316 14.89 8.53 -13.36
N THR A 317 16.00 8.54 -12.58
CA THR A 317 16.54 9.75 -11.95
C THR A 317 15.58 10.43 -10.98
N PHE A 318 14.47 9.79 -10.67
CA PHE A 318 13.48 10.31 -9.75
C PHE A 318 13.82 10.00 -8.29
N LYS A 319 13.19 10.71 -7.42
CA LYS A 319 13.09 10.46 -5.99
C LYS A 319 11.64 10.67 -5.58
N ASP A 320 11.29 10.20 -4.39
CA ASP A 320 9.96 10.32 -3.87
C ASP A 320 9.00 9.31 -4.55
N LYS A 321 7.80 9.66 -4.88
CA LYS A 321 6.72 8.81 -5.38
C LYS A 321 5.81 9.58 -6.32
N ARG A 322 4.55 9.25 -6.45
CA ARG A 322 3.46 9.95 -7.14
C ARG A 322 3.15 9.46 -8.55
N LEU A 323 4.16 9.14 -9.32
CA LEU A 323 4.03 8.86 -10.75
C LEU A 323 3.53 7.45 -11.02
N ALA A 324 2.96 7.23 -12.19
CA ALA A 324 2.44 5.95 -12.66
C ALA A 324 3.54 4.96 -13.13
N TYR A 325 4.65 4.88 -12.40
CA TYR A 325 5.73 3.91 -12.61
C TYR A 325 5.66 2.77 -11.59
N GLU A 326 6.12 1.57 -11.97
CA GLU A 326 6.13 0.40 -11.09
C GLU A 326 6.78 0.71 -9.73
N ASN A 327 7.92 1.40 -9.71
CA ASN A 327 8.63 1.77 -8.48
C ASN A 327 7.80 2.63 -7.50
N SER A 328 6.84 3.37 -8.03
CA SER A 328 5.95 4.22 -7.24
C SER A 328 4.64 3.51 -6.88
N MET A 329 4.08 2.73 -7.80
CA MET A 329 2.77 2.10 -7.67
C MET A 329 2.82 0.75 -6.97
N ARG A 330 3.86 -0.05 -7.23
CA ARG A 330 4.01 -1.41 -6.71
C ARG A 330 4.56 -1.36 -5.30
N VAL A 331 3.95 -2.11 -4.40
CA VAL A 331 4.34 -2.18 -2.99
C VAL A 331 4.42 -3.64 -2.54
N PRO A 332 5.18 -3.97 -1.49
CA PRO A 332 5.17 -5.32 -0.95
C PRO A 332 3.79 -5.64 -0.38
N MET A 333 3.35 -6.89 -0.50
CA MET A 333 2.15 -7.38 0.15
C MET A 333 2.37 -8.83 0.60
N LEU A 334 2.39 -9.01 1.92
CA LEU A 334 2.52 -10.33 2.54
C LEU A 334 1.30 -10.56 3.44
N ILE A 335 0.69 -11.74 3.33
CA ILE A 335 -0.47 -12.09 4.16
C ILE A 335 -0.21 -13.47 4.78
N ARG A 336 -0.11 -13.51 6.12
CA ARG A 336 0.10 -14.72 6.90
C ARG A 336 -1.18 -15.09 7.65
N TYR A 337 -1.69 -16.29 7.41
CA TYR A 337 -2.74 -16.92 8.20
C TYR A 337 -2.66 -18.45 8.03
N PRO A 338 -1.77 -19.15 8.75
CA PRO A 338 -1.39 -20.53 8.46
C PRO A 338 -2.53 -21.53 8.63
N LYS A 339 -3.60 -21.19 9.35
CA LYS A 339 -4.81 -22.01 9.41
C LYS A 339 -5.50 -22.18 8.05
N HIS A 340 -5.32 -21.22 7.13
CA HIS A 340 -6.05 -21.20 5.85
C HIS A 340 -5.16 -20.97 4.65
N PHE A 341 -4.00 -20.31 4.81
CA PHE A 341 -3.11 -19.96 3.71
C PHE A 341 -1.84 -20.79 3.77
N LYS A 342 -1.47 -21.34 2.63
CA LYS A 342 -0.24 -22.13 2.51
C LYS A 342 0.96 -21.17 2.50
N GLY A 343 1.89 -21.36 3.42
CA GLY A 343 3.16 -20.63 3.42
C GLY A 343 3.98 -20.83 2.13
N GLN A 344 4.86 -19.87 1.84
CA GLN A 344 5.70 -19.82 0.64
C GLN A 344 4.89 -19.83 -0.68
N SER A 345 3.64 -19.38 -0.64
CA SER A 345 2.81 -19.22 -1.83
C SER A 345 3.00 -17.87 -2.47
N VAL A 346 2.89 -17.82 -3.79
CA VAL A 346 2.98 -16.58 -4.57
C VAL A 346 1.71 -16.40 -5.39
N ILE A 347 1.12 -15.23 -5.32
CA ILE A 347 0.00 -14.82 -6.18
C ILE A 347 0.56 -13.82 -7.20
N SER A 348 0.45 -14.17 -8.49
CA SER A 348 0.88 -13.32 -9.59
C SER A 348 -0.23 -12.43 -10.15
N ASN A 349 -1.48 -12.61 -9.70
CA ASN A 349 -2.61 -11.78 -10.10
C ASN A 349 -2.40 -10.31 -9.66
N GLN A 350 -2.92 -9.36 -10.46
CA GLN A 350 -2.89 -7.95 -10.12
C GLN A 350 -3.87 -7.65 -8.98
N CYS A 351 -3.36 -7.35 -7.80
CA CYS A 351 -4.15 -6.97 -6.63
C CYS A 351 -3.87 -5.51 -6.25
N LEU A 352 -4.85 -4.88 -5.60
CA LEU A 352 -4.82 -3.46 -5.31
C LEU A 352 -5.02 -3.17 -3.82
N ASN A 353 -4.57 -2.02 -3.38
CA ASN A 353 -4.81 -1.56 -2.01
C ASN A 353 -6.29 -1.46 -1.64
N ILE A 354 -7.17 -1.21 -2.61
CA ILE A 354 -8.63 -1.22 -2.42
C ILE A 354 -9.20 -2.63 -2.16
N ASP A 355 -8.45 -3.69 -2.46
CA ASP A 355 -8.87 -5.09 -2.25
C ASP A 355 -8.69 -5.55 -0.79
N VAL A 356 -7.89 -4.83 0.00
CA VAL A 356 -7.57 -5.23 1.38
C VAL A 356 -8.79 -5.15 2.28
N ALA A 357 -9.58 -4.08 2.18
CA ALA A 357 -10.78 -3.94 3.00
C ALA A 357 -11.82 -5.06 2.75
N PRO A 358 -12.23 -5.35 1.50
CA PRO A 358 -13.15 -6.47 1.25
C PRO A 358 -12.53 -7.83 1.61
N THR A 359 -11.22 -8.02 1.48
CA THR A 359 -10.55 -9.27 1.89
C THR A 359 -10.62 -9.47 3.41
N ILE A 360 -10.36 -8.44 4.20
CA ILE A 360 -10.49 -8.49 5.66
C ILE A 360 -11.93 -8.84 6.06
N LEU A 361 -12.92 -8.21 5.43
CA LEU A 361 -14.33 -8.49 5.71
C LEU A 361 -14.72 -9.92 5.35
N ASP A 362 -14.30 -10.39 4.19
CA ASP A 362 -14.59 -11.74 3.70
C ASP A 362 -13.97 -12.82 4.60
N ILE A 363 -12.70 -12.67 5.02
CA ILE A 363 -12.07 -13.57 5.99
C ILE A 363 -12.82 -13.57 7.33
N ALA A 364 -13.41 -12.44 7.73
CA ALA A 364 -14.24 -12.32 8.93
C ALA A 364 -15.67 -12.85 8.73
N GLY A 365 -16.04 -13.29 7.52
CA GLY A 365 -17.41 -13.73 7.19
C GLY A 365 -18.42 -12.60 7.08
N ILE A 366 -17.96 -11.40 6.74
CA ILE A 366 -18.80 -10.20 6.58
C ILE A 366 -18.94 -9.90 5.10
N GLU A 367 -20.15 -9.72 4.63
CA GLU A 367 -20.43 -9.39 3.24
C GLU A 367 -19.84 -8.02 2.85
N LYS A 368 -19.25 -7.97 1.65
CA LYS A 368 -18.67 -6.75 1.07
C LYS A 368 -19.75 -5.71 0.83
N PRO A 369 -19.64 -4.50 1.43
CA PRO A 369 -20.60 -3.42 1.14
C PRO A 369 -20.50 -2.94 -0.32
N ASP A 370 -21.65 -2.57 -0.90
CA ASP A 370 -21.78 -2.13 -2.31
C ASP A 370 -20.91 -0.94 -2.70
N TYR A 371 -20.54 -0.08 -1.75
CA TYR A 371 -19.68 1.07 -2.03
C TYR A 371 -18.22 0.68 -2.26
N MET A 372 -17.78 -0.48 -1.77
CA MET A 372 -16.41 -0.96 -1.96
C MET A 372 -16.17 -1.37 -3.41
N GLN A 373 -15.17 -0.78 -4.02
CA GLN A 373 -14.81 -1.03 -5.43
C GLN A 373 -13.73 -2.11 -5.59
N GLY A 374 -13.03 -2.43 -4.50
CA GLY A 374 -12.09 -3.55 -4.44
C GLY A 374 -12.80 -4.90 -4.43
N GLU A 375 -12.05 -5.97 -4.71
CA GLU A 375 -12.51 -7.35 -4.67
C GLU A 375 -11.76 -8.13 -3.59
N SER A 376 -12.41 -9.16 -3.02
CA SER A 376 -11.74 -10.00 -2.02
C SER A 376 -10.68 -10.88 -2.68
N MET A 377 -9.48 -10.87 -2.13
CA MET A 377 -8.39 -11.76 -2.53
C MET A 377 -8.50 -13.17 -1.90
N LEU A 378 -9.54 -13.46 -1.11
CA LEU A 378 -9.61 -14.69 -0.31
C LEU A 378 -9.48 -15.95 -1.16
N ASP A 379 -10.18 -16.05 -2.29
CA ASP A 379 -10.08 -17.21 -3.16
C ASP A 379 -8.66 -17.42 -3.74
N LEU A 380 -7.98 -16.34 -4.10
CA LEU A 380 -6.57 -16.37 -4.51
C LEU A 380 -5.66 -16.84 -3.35
N LEU A 381 -5.90 -16.32 -2.14
CA LEU A 381 -5.11 -16.63 -0.95
C LEU A 381 -5.22 -18.11 -0.53
N ILE A 382 -6.35 -18.74 -0.75
CA ILE A 382 -6.55 -20.19 -0.50
C ILE A 382 -6.21 -21.08 -1.70
N GLY A 383 -5.65 -20.49 -2.76
CA GLY A 383 -5.15 -21.20 -3.92
C GLY A 383 -6.23 -21.64 -4.93
N LYS A 384 -7.41 -21.03 -4.89
CA LYS A 384 -8.41 -21.21 -5.94
C LYS A 384 -8.06 -20.35 -7.15
N SER A 385 -8.21 -20.90 -8.35
CA SER A 385 -8.10 -20.11 -9.57
C SER A 385 -9.36 -19.25 -9.72
N ASP A 386 -9.18 -17.97 -9.95
CA ASP A 386 -10.28 -17.06 -10.28
C ASP A 386 -10.09 -16.59 -11.74
N SER A 387 -10.85 -17.20 -12.66
CA SER A 387 -10.84 -16.84 -14.09
C SER A 387 -11.42 -15.44 -14.33
N ASP A 388 -12.20 -14.95 -13.40
CA ASP A 388 -12.90 -13.66 -13.49
C ASP A 388 -12.12 -12.52 -12.81
N TRP A 389 -10.93 -12.84 -12.23
CA TRP A 389 -10.08 -11.84 -11.64
C TRP A 389 -9.63 -10.81 -12.68
N ARG A 390 -9.45 -9.58 -12.22
CA ARG A 390 -9.11 -8.46 -13.10
C ARG A 390 -7.84 -8.71 -13.92
N ASN A 391 -7.91 -8.33 -15.21
CA ASN A 391 -6.75 -8.34 -16.11
C ASN A 391 -6.11 -6.94 -16.27
N SER A 392 -6.77 -5.92 -15.74
CA SER A 392 -6.34 -4.52 -15.82
C SER A 392 -6.84 -3.73 -14.62
N PHE A 393 -6.19 -2.63 -14.33
CA PHE A 393 -6.67 -1.68 -13.34
C PHE A 393 -6.39 -0.23 -13.72
N LEU A 394 -7.09 0.70 -13.08
CA LEU A 394 -6.92 2.14 -13.20
C LEU A 394 -6.02 2.64 -12.07
N PHE A 395 -5.01 3.41 -12.42
CA PHE A 395 -4.25 4.25 -11.48
C PHE A 395 -4.62 5.71 -11.72
N GLU A 396 -4.67 6.49 -10.66
CA GLU A 396 -4.94 7.92 -10.74
C GLU A 396 -3.97 8.71 -9.89
N TYR A 397 -3.56 9.86 -10.36
CA TYR A 397 -2.72 10.78 -9.61
C TYR A 397 -3.22 12.20 -9.79
N TYR A 398 -3.45 12.87 -8.68
CA TYR A 398 -3.83 14.27 -8.62
C TYR A 398 -2.68 15.09 -8.09
N ARG A 399 -2.26 16.06 -8.87
CA ARG A 399 -1.14 16.94 -8.53
C ARG A 399 -1.35 17.58 -7.15
N ASP A 400 -0.46 17.28 -6.21
CA ASP A 400 -0.57 17.67 -4.80
C ASP A 400 0.41 18.77 -4.39
N SER A 401 1.31 19.17 -5.25
CA SER A 401 2.28 20.24 -4.99
C SER A 401 2.65 20.98 -6.27
N GLU A 402 3.36 22.09 -6.11
CA GLU A 402 3.82 22.85 -7.25
C GLU A 402 4.99 22.18 -7.95
N TRP A 403 5.10 22.50 -9.24
CA TRP A 403 6.20 22.10 -10.10
C TRP A 403 7.53 22.71 -9.57
N PRO A 404 8.67 21.98 -9.54
CA PRO A 404 8.90 20.64 -10.09
C PRO A 404 8.77 19.48 -9.09
N HIS A 405 8.21 19.71 -7.90
CA HIS A 405 8.13 18.68 -6.85
C HIS A 405 7.08 17.62 -7.16
N ALA A 406 6.05 17.96 -7.94
CA ALA A 406 5.03 17.04 -8.39
C ALA A 406 5.08 16.82 -9.91
N GLY A 407 4.57 15.69 -10.38
CA GLY A 407 4.24 15.47 -11.78
C GLY A 407 2.90 16.10 -12.18
N PRO A 408 2.48 15.99 -13.45
CA PRO A 408 1.14 16.35 -13.87
C PRO A 408 0.10 15.41 -13.25
N ASN A 409 -1.19 15.77 -13.33
CA ASN A 409 -2.25 14.81 -13.13
C ASN A 409 -2.08 13.66 -14.13
N GLN A 410 -2.28 12.43 -13.68
CA GLN A 410 -2.14 11.24 -14.52
C GLN A 410 -3.29 10.28 -14.30
N VAL A 411 -3.70 9.62 -15.36
CA VAL A 411 -4.49 8.40 -15.33
C VAL A 411 -3.69 7.34 -16.07
N ALA A 412 -3.58 6.15 -15.50
CA ALA A 412 -2.94 5.05 -16.19
C ALA A 412 -3.82 3.81 -16.16
N VAL A 413 -3.79 3.06 -17.24
CA VAL A 413 -4.28 1.68 -17.31
C VAL A 413 -3.09 0.74 -17.37
N ARG A 414 -3.11 -0.27 -16.49
CA ARG A 414 -2.09 -1.31 -16.45
C ARG A 414 -2.73 -2.68 -16.63
N THR A 415 -2.25 -3.42 -17.61
CA THR A 415 -2.50 -4.85 -17.79
C THR A 415 -1.28 -5.65 -17.30
N MET A 416 -1.28 -6.97 -17.39
CA MET A 416 -0.09 -7.77 -17.06
C MET A 416 1.10 -7.48 -18.00
N GLU A 417 0.84 -7.09 -19.21
CA GLU A 417 1.85 -6.94 -20.27
C GLU A 417 2.19 -5.50 -20.60
N PHE A 418 1.21 -4.59 -20.53
CA PHE A 418 1.38 -3.22 -20.98
C PHE A 418 0.83 -2.21 -19.97
N LYS A 419 1.37 -1.00 -20.05
CA LYS A 419 0.87 0.15 -19.32
C LYS A 419 0.80 1.38 -20.23
N LEU A 420 -0.38 2.02 -20.26
CA LEU A 420 -0.59 3.33 -20.87
C LEU A 420 -0.74 4.37 -19.77
N VAL A 421 0.01 5.46 -19.84
CA VAL A 421 -0.06 6.60 -18.92
C VAL A 421 -0.50 7.84 -19.69
N GLU A 422 -1.65 8.36 -19.36
CA GLU A 422 -2.19 9.60 -19.89
C GLU A 422 -1.85 10.75 -18.94
N SER A 423 -0.97 11.64 -19.39
CA SER A 423 -0.56 12.81 -18.62
C SER A 423 -1.34 14.05 -19.06
N PHE A 424 -1.97 14.73 -18.12
CA PHE A 424 -2.79 15.91 -18.40
C PHE A 424 -1.92 17.17 -18.42
N ILE A 425 -1.12 17.29 -19.46
CA ILE A 425 -0.29 18.45 -19.76
C ILE A 425 -0.51 18.84 -21.22
N GLU A 426 -0.68 20.13 -21.48
CA GLU A 426 -0.83 20.65 -22.83
C GLU A 426 0.49 20.53 -23.60
N ASN A 427 0.41 20.05 -24.83
CA ASN A 427 1.54 19.88 -25.76
C ASN A 427 2.65 18.93 -25.29
N ASP A 428 2.36 17.98 -24.43
CA ASP A 428 3.26 16.90 -24.08
C ASP A 428 2.69 15.53 -24.48
N ILE A 429 3.52 14.50 -24.49
CA ILE A 429 3.16 13.15 -24.94
C ILE A 429 2.72 12.27 -23.78
N ASP A 430 1.88 11.29 -24.09
CA ASP A 430 1.56 10.18 -23.19
C ASP A 430 2.70 9.13 -23.19
N GLU A 431 2.54 8.09 -22.39
CA GLU A 431 3.55 7.05 -22.25
C GLU A 431 2.93 5.66 -22.45
N LEU A 432 3.57 4.82 -23.26
CA LEU A 432 3.20 3.42 -23.47
C LEU A 432 4.41 2.53 -23.20
N TYR A 433 4.26 1.52 -22.34
CA TYR A 433 5.32 0.60 -21.95
C TYR A 433 4.93 -0.85 -22.14
N ASP A 434 5.87 -1.65 -22.66
CA ASP A 434 5.83 -3.12 -22.68
C ASP A 434 6.51 -3.64 -21.39
N LEU A 435 5.73 -4.04 -20.40
CA LEU A 435 6.23 -4.45 -19.09
C LEU A 435 6.92 -5.83 -19.10
N ILE A 436 6.73 -6.63 -20.16
CA ILE A 436 7.37 -7.92 -20.31
C ILE A 436 8.80 -7.75 -20.82
N ASN A 437 8.97 -6.97 -21.89
CA ASN A 437 10.27 -6.77 -22.53
C ASN A 437 11.03 -5.57 -21.94
N ASP A 438 10.34 -4.64 -21.31
CA ASP A 438 10.88 -3.46 -20.65
C ASP A 438 10.25 -3.24 -19.26
N PRO A 439 10.48 -4.16 -18.30
CA PRO A 439 9.90 -4.06 -16.95
C PRO A 439 10.39 -2.81 -16.19
N GLY A 440 11.41 -2.14 -16.69
CA GLY A 440 11.94 -0.89 -16.16
C GLY A 440 11.31 0.36 -16.75
N GLU A 441 10.39 0.21 -17.72
CA GLU A 441 9.68 1.36 -18.33
C GLU A 441 10.61 2.42 -18.92
N MET A 442 11.62 1.92 -19.60
CA MET A 442 12.72 2.74 -20.15
C MET A 442 12.37 3.34 -21.50
N ASN A 443 11.65 2.57 -22.32
CA ASN A 443 11.38 2.89 -23.71
C ASN A 443 9.90 3.24 -23.86
N ASN A 444 9.60 4.52 -24.09
CA ASN A 444 8.24 4.94 -24.38
C ASN A 444 7.88 4.60 -25.85
N LEU A 445 6.90 3.74 -26.03
CA LEU A 445 6.45 3.21 -27.32
C LEU A 445 5.33 4.05 -27.97
N ILE A 446 4.91 5.16 -27.36
CA ILE A 446 3.73 5.95 -27.76
C ILE A 446 3.78 6.48 -29.21
N ASN A 447 4.97 6.64 -29.77
CA ASN A 447 5.17 7.13 -31.13
C ASN A 447 5.69 6.02 -32.06
N ASP A 448 5.66 4.77 -31.67
CA ASP A 448 6.07 3.63 -32.47
C ASP A 448 4.85 2.99 -33.13
N SER A 449 4.69 3.18 -34.43
CA SER A 449 3.52 2.71 -35.17
C SER A 449 3.26 1.20 -35.11
N ARG A 450 4.26 0.41 -34.72
CA ARG A 450 4.08 -1.02 -34.48
C ARG A 450 3.15 -1.32 -33.30
N PHE A 451 2.92 -0.34 -32.43
CA PHE A 451 2.10 -0.45 -31.21
C PHE A 451 0.80 0.36 -31.28
N ASP A 452 0.46 0.97 -32.42
CA ASP A 452 -0.77 1.79 -32.58
C ASP A 452 -2.04 1.00 -32.18
N GLU A 453 -2.12 -0.28 -32.58
CA GLU A 453 -3.26 -1.14 -32.21
C GLU A 453 -3.32 -1.36 -30.69
N LYS A 454 -2.18 -1.62 -30.05
CA LYS A 454 -2.09 -1.82 -28.61
C LYS A 454 -2.41 -0.53 -27.84
N GLU A 455 -1.95 0.61 -28.32
CA GLU A 455 -2.31 1.91 -27.74
C GLU A 455 -3.83 2.12 -27.77
N ASN A 456 -4.46 1.89 -28.92
CA ASN A 456 -5.91 2.03 -29.06
C ASN A 456 -6.69 1.08 -28.15
N GLU A 457 -6.26 -0.20 -28.04
CA GLU A 457 -6.83 -1.17 -27.09
C GLU A 457 -6.79 -0.63 -25.65
N LEU A 458 -5.64 -0.14 -25.19
CA LEU A 458 -5.46 0.37 -23.85
C LEU A 458 -6.22 1.67 -23.58
N ARG A 459 -6.36 2.53 -24.58
CA ARG A 459 -7.22 3.73 -24.45
C ARG A 459 -8.69 3.36 -24.28
N LEU A 460 -9.17 2.37 -25.03
CA LEU A 460 -10.53 1.86 -24.87
C LEU A 460 -10.72 1.21 -23.49
N GLU A 461 -9.72 0.46 -23.02
CA GLU A 461 -9.72 -0.14 -21.70
C GLU A 461 -9.70 0.93 -20.59
N SER A 462 -8.90 1.99 -20.75
CA SER A 462 -8.91 3.15 -19.86
C SER A 462 -10.32 3.74 -19.72
N LEU A 463 -10.98 3.99 -20.83
CA LEU A 463 -12.37 4.51 -20.83
C LEU A 463 -13.36 3.55 -20.19
N ARG A 464 -13.21 2.24 -20.45
CA ARG A 464 -14.06 1.21 -19.83
C ARG A 464 -13.93 1.21 -18.31
N LEU A 465 -12.68 1.24 -17.81
CA LEU A 465 -12.40 1.28 -16.38
C LEU A 465 -12.86 2.59 -15.73
N GLN A 466 -12.63 3.73 -16.37
CA GLN A 466 -13.14 5.02 -15.91
C GLN A 466 -14.66 4.97 -15.74
N LYS A 467 -15.36 4.41 -16.71
CA LYS A 467 -16.83 4.22 -16.62
C LYS A 467 -17.20 3.24 -15.49
N LYS A 468 -16.53 2.09 -15.41
CA LYS A 468 -16.79 1.07 -14.38
C LYS A 468 -16.66 1.66 -12.99
N TYR A 469 -15.59 2.39 -12.72
CA TYR A 469 -15.29 2.95 -11.40
C TYR A 469 -15.88 4.35 -11.19
N LYS A 470 -16.67 4.87 -12.14
CA LYS A 470 -17.32 6.20 -12.06
C LYS A 470 -16.31 7.33 -11.93
N TYR A 471 -15.14 7.17 -12.54
CA TYR A 471 -14.16 8.23 -12.67
C TYR A 471 -14.69 9.29 -13.61
N ASN A 472 -14.62 10.56 -13.22
CA ASN A 472 -15.05 11.68 -14.04
C ASN A 472 -13.99 12.79 -14.02
N PRO A 473 -13.19 12.92 -15.08
CA PRO A 473 -12.15 13.92 -15.16
C PRO A 473 -12.67 15.37 -15.07
N ASP A 474 -13.91 15.62 -15.48
CA ASP A 474 -14.51 16.98 -15.42
C ASP A 474 -14.93 17.38 -14.01
N ARG A 475 -15.34 16.41 -13.18
CA ARG A 475 -15.71 16.63 -11.77
C ARG A 475 -14.48 16.80 -10.89
N ASP A 476 -13.45 16.03 -11.19
CA ASP A 476 -12.35 15.83 -10.29
C ASP A 476 -11.16 16.71 -10.69
N TRP A 477 -11.32 18.05 -10.61
CA TRP A 477 -10.17 18.89 -10.37
C TRP A 477 -9.27 19.33 -11.54
N HIS A 478 -9.23 20.62 -11.80
CA HIS A 478 -8.23 21.35 -12.60
C HIS A 478 -7.97 20.80 -14.03
N LEU A 479 -8.64 19.73 -14.42
CA LEU A 479 -8.62 19.17 -15.76
C LEU A 479 -9.39 20.05 -16.77
N ARG A 480 -10.12 21.06 -16.30
CA ARG A 480 -10.95 21.93 -17.17
C ARG A 480 -10.22 22.60 -18.31
N THR A 481 -8.88 22.67 -18.23
CA THR A 481 -8.07 23.33 -19.23
C THR A 481 -7.61 22.38 -20.35
N ILE A 482 -7.62 21.07 -20.16
CA ILE A 482 -6.89 20.11 -21.00
C ILE A 482 -7.80 19.24 -21.87
N VAL A 483 -9.02 18.94 -21.41
CA VAL A 483 -9.95 18.03 -22.13
C VAL A 483 -10.44 18.59 -23.48
N LYS A 484 -10.15 19.85 -23.81
CA LYS A 484 -10.71 20.48 -25.03
C LYS A 484 -10.19 19.95 -26.35
N ASN A 485 -9.08 19.20 -26.42
CA ASN A 485 -8.42 18.91 -27.71
C ASN A 485 -8.09 17.44 -28.00
N ARG A 486 -8.40 16.49 -27.14
CA ARG A 486 -8.24 15.08 -27.53
C ARG A 486 -9.44 14.61 -28.35
N LYS A 487 -9.39 14.85 -29.66
CA LYS A 487 -10.24 14.13 -30.61
C LYS A 487 -9.71 12.68 -30.64
N LEU A 488 -10.51 11.75 -30.15
CA LEU A 488 -10.38 10.35 -30.52
C LEU A 488 -10.38 10.32 -32.06
N ASN A 489 -9.29 9.93 -32.65
CA ASN A 489 -9.27 9.64 -34.09
C ASN A 489 -10.16 8.41 -34.27
N ASN A 490 -11.38 8.66 -34.79
CA ASN A 490 -12.31 7.64 -35.24
C ASN A 490 -11.81 6.98 -36.50
#